data_8b5c162f7212eb75567eb6878eb8cae3
#
_entry.id   8b5c162f7212eb75567eb6878eb8cae3
#
_cell.length_a   1.000
_cell.length_b   1.000
_cell.length_c   1.000
_cell.angle_alpha   90.00
_cell.angle_beta   90.00
_cell.angle_gamma   90.00
#
_symmetry.space_group_name_H-M   'P 1'
#
loop_
_entity.id
_entity.type
_entity.pdbx_description
1 polymer ?
#
loop_
_entity_poly.entity_id
_entity_poly.type
_entity_poly.pdbx_seq_one_letter_code
_entity_poly.pdbx_strand_id
1 'polypeptide(L)'
;RMVHTNALVVWLLLGFFGAAYYLIPEESERELHSPMLAYVQLVLLMVGASAAVLTYLFDAFHGNPILGKQGREFLEQPLWVKLGIVVAALIFLFNVSMTVLKGRKTAISNVLLLGLWGIAIFFLFSLYNPANLTLDKMYWWYVVHIWVEGVWELVMASILAFMMLKLTGVDREVVEKWLYVI
;
A
#
# COMPACT_ATOMS: atom_id res chain seq x y z
N ARG A 1 18.26 1.10 -12.41
CA ARG A 1 17.69 1.87 -11.32
C ARG A 1 16.17 1.64 -11.18
N MET A 2 15.33 1.96 -12.19
CA MET A 2 13.85 1.79 -12.14
C MET A 2 13.42 0.41 -11.67
N VAL A 3 13.98 -0.66 -12.22
CA VAL A 3 13.67 -2.04 -11.82
C VAL A 3 13.94 -2.25 -10.32
N HIS A 4 15.12 -1.83 -9.84
CA HIS A 4 15.49 -1.98 -8.43
C HIS A 4 14.54 -1.21 -7.51
N THR A 5 14.27 0.06 -7.80
CA THR A 5 13.39 0.90 -7.01
C THR A 5 11.97 0.35 -6.95
N ASN A 6 11.41 -0.04 -8.10
CA ASN A 6 10.05 -0.60 -8.15
C ASN A 6 9.97 -1.98 -7.50
N ALA A 7 11.02 -2.83 -7.63
CA ALA A 7 11.07 -4.11 -6.93
C ALA A 7 11.10 -3.92 -5.40
N LEU A 8 11.84 -2.92 -4.90
CA LEU A 8 11.87 -2.57 -3.48
C LEU A 8 10.49 -2.14 -2.98
N VAL A 9 9.79 -1.26 -3.71
CA VAL A 9 8.44 -0.81 -3.35
C VAL A 9 7.45 -1.98 -3.34
N VAL A 10 7.50 -2.85 -4.35
CA VAL A 10 6.65 -4.05 -4.42
C VAL A 10 6.92 -4.97 -3.24
N TRP A 11 8.18 -5.20 -2.90
CA TRP A 11 8.56 -6.02 -1.75
C TRP A 11 8.01 -5.47 -0.43
N LEU A 12 8.15 -4.17 -0.18
CA LEU A 12 7.60 -3.52 1.02
C LEU A 12 6.07 -3.61 1.07
N LEU A 13 5.38 -3.34 -0.04
CA LEU A 13 3.92 -3.44 -0.11
C LEU A 13 3.43 -4.87 0.12
N LEU A 14 4.11 -5.87 -0.43
CA LEU A 14 3.80 -7.28 -0.16
C LEU A 14 3.97 -7.63 1.32
N GLY A 15 5.00 -7.07 1.98
CA GLY A 15 5.18 -7.20 3.42
C GLY A 15 4.01 -6.58 4.21
N PHE A 16 3.57 -5.39 3.86
CA PHE A 16 2.42 -4.72 4.50
C PHE A 16 1.12 -5.48 4.29
N PHE A 17 0.87 -5.97 3.06
CA PHE A 17 -0.33 -6.75 2.77
C PHE A 17 -0.33 -8.09 3.50
N GLY A 18 0.81 -8.78 3.53
CA GLY A 18 0.96 -10.02 4.28
C GLY A 18 0.73 -9.82 5.78
N ALA A 19 1.36 -8.78 6.36
CA ALA A 19 1.16 -8.41 7.75
C ALA A 19 -0.31 -8.05 8.05
N ALA A 20 -0.96 -7.27 7.19
CA ALA A 20 -2.36 -6.90 7.35
C ALA A 20 -3.31 -8.10 7.26
N TYR A 21 -3.08 -9.02 6.32
CA TYR A 21 -3.87 -10.24 6.19
C TYR A 21 -3.71 -11.21 7.37
N TYR A 22 -2.60 -11.14 8.09
CA TYR A 22 -2.39 -11.88 9.33
C TYR A 22 -2.98 -11.14 10.54
N LEU A 23 -2.61 -9.87 10.71
CA LEU A 23 -2.94 -9.06 11.88
C LEU A 23 -4.44 -8.76 11.99
N ILE A 24 -5.09 -8.41 10.87
CA ILE A 24 -6.49 -7.99 10.88
C ILE A 24 -7.43 -9.11 11.33
N PRO A 25 -7.35 -10.35 10.83
CA PRO A 25 -8.13 -11.45 11.36
C PRO A 25 -7.89 -11.71 12.85
N GLU A 26 -6.63 -11.69 13.30
CA GLU A 26 -6.25 -11.89 14.70
C GLU A 26 -6.85 -10.81 15.63
N GLU A 27 -6.71 -9.52 15.27
CA GLU A 27 -7.22 -8.40 16.07
C GLU A 27 -8.73 -8.29 16.03
N SER A 28 -9.35 -8.64 14.88
CA SER A 28 -10.80 -8.61 14.71
C SER A 28 -11.51 -9.85 15.25
N GLU A 29 -10.76 -10.86 15.73
CA GLU A 29 -11.30 -12.16 16.21
C GLU A 29 -12.25 -12.77 15.17
N ARG A 30 -11.86 -12.68 13.88
CA ARG A 30 -12.72 -13.08 12.78
C ARG A 30 -11.88 -13.48 11.56
N GLU A 31 -12.32 -14.56 10.90
CA GLU A 31 -11.78 -14.96 9.60
C GLU A 31 -11.85 -13.85 8.57
N LEU A 32 -10.87 -13.82 7.66
CA LEU A 32 -10.82 -12.89 6.54
C LEU A 32 -12.13 -12.94 5.75
N HIS A 33 -12.67 -11.77 5.40
CA HIS A 33 -13.96 -11.67 4.72
C HIS A 33 -14.04 -12.53 3.47
N SER A 34 -12.96 -12.56 2.67
CA SER A 34 -12.87 -13.44 1.51
C SER A 34 -11.41 -13.83 1.22
N PRO A 35 -10.99 -15.07 1.51
CA PRO A 35 -9.67 -15.58 1.11
C PRO A 35 -9.46 -15.52 -0.41
N MET A 36 -10.52 -15.75 -1.20
CA MET A 36 -10.45 -15.69 -2.67
C MET A 36 -10.05 -14.30 -3.18
N LEU A 37 -10.58 -13.22 -2.56
CA LEU A 37 -10.18 -11.86 -2.93
C LEU A 37 -8.71 -11.58 -2.60
N ALA A 38 -8.17 -12.18 -1.54
CA ALA A 38 -6.75 -12.06 -1.22
C ALA A 38 -5.86 -12.72 -2.30
N TYR A 39 -6.24 -13.91 -2.78
CA TYR A 39 -5.54 -14.56 -3.90
C TYR A 39 -5.63 -13.75 -5.19
N VAL A 40 -6.82 -13.26 -5.54
CA VAL A 40 -7.02 -12.42 -6.74
C VAL A 40 -6.14 -11.17 -6.67
N GLN A 41 -6.13 -10.49 -5.54
CA GLN A 41 -5.29 -9.30 -5.32
C GLN A 41 -3.80 -9.62 -5.46
N LEU A 42 -3.32 -10.72 -4.87
CA LEU A 42 -1.93 -11.15 -4.98
C LEU A 42 -1.54 -11.43 -6.45
N VAL A 43 -2.39 -12.16 -7.18
CA VAL A 43 -2.15 -12.46 -8.60
C VAL A 43 -2.09 -11.18 -9.42
N LEU A 44 -3.02 -10.24 -9.22
CA LEU A 44 -3.04 -8.96 -9.92
C LEU A 44 -1.76 -8.14 -9.64
N LEU A 45 -1.29 -8.10 -8.40
CA LEU A 45 -0.05 -7.42 -8.04
C LEU A 45 1.16 -8.08 -8.70
N MET A 46 1.27 -9.40 -8.64
CA MET A 46 2.40 -10.14 -9.22
C MET A 46 2.46 -9.99 -10.74
N VAL A 47 1.31 -10.09 -11.41
CA VAL A 47 1.22 -9.88 -12.86
C VAL A 47 1.56 -8.44 -13.22
N GLY A 48 0.98 -7.45 -12.51
CA GLY A 48 1.24 -6.03 -12.75
C GLY A 48 2.71 -5.65 -12.50
N ALA A 49 3.31 -6.14 -11.42
CA ALA A 49 4.72 -5.90 -11.10
C ALA A 49 5.64 -6.52 -12.16
N SER A 50 5.38 -7.78 -12.56
CA SER A 50 6.16 -8.46 -13.60
C SER A 50 6.06 -7.73 -14.94
N ALA A 51 4.86 -7.32 -15.34
CA ALA A 51 4.64 -6.57 -16.56
C ALA A 51 5.35 -5.20 -16.54
N ALA A 52 5.33 -4.47 -15.42
CA ALA A 52 6.08 -3.23 -15.26
C ALA A 52 7.58 -3.46 -15.41
N VAL A 53 8.14 -4.47 -14.74
CA VAL A 53 9.58 -4.82 -14.85
C VAL A 53 9.97 -5.15 -16.28
N LEU A 54 9.15 -5.95 -16.98
CA LEU A 54 9.40 -6.27 -18.39
C LEU A 54 9.36 -5.00 -19.28
N THR A 55 8.40 -4.10 -19.03
CA THR A 55 8.33 -2.82 -19.74
C THR A 55 9.60 -1.99 -19.55
N TYR A 56 10.20 -2.00 -18.35
CA TYR A 56 11.44 -1.27 -18.06
C TYR A 56 12.68 -1.93 -18.70
N LEU A 57 12.78 -3.25 -18.64
CA LEU A 57 13.94 -4.00 -19.14
C LEU A 57 14.05 -3.91 -20.66
N PHE A 58 12.95 -3.97 -21.36
CA PHE A 58 12.91 -3.97 -22.81
C PHE A 58 12.63 -2.59 -23.41
N ASP A 59 12.48 -1.55 -22.58
CA ASP A 59 12.05 -0.22 -23.00
C ASP A 59 10.80 -0.27 -23.91
N ALA A 60 9.91 -1.19 -23.62
CA ALA A 60 8.73 -1.44 -24.42
C ALA A 60 7.83 -0.21 -24.45
N PHE A 61 7.29 0.10 -25.62
CA PHE A 61 6.37 1.23 -25.83
C PHE A 61 7.00 2.60 -25.52
N HIS A 62 8.29 2.78 -25.81
CA HIS A 62 8.99 4.03 -25.59
C HIS A 62 8.20 5.25 -26.11
N GLY A 63 8.04 6.28 -25.26
CA GLY A 63 7.31 7.50 -25.60
C GLY A 63 5.79 7.37 -25.64
N ASN A 64 5.21 6.17 -25.46
CA ASN A 64 3.77 6.02 -25.38
C ASN A 64 3.25 6.48 -23.99
N PRO A 65 2.31 7.43 -23.91
CA PRO A 65 1.85 7.98 -22.64
C PRO A 65 1.05 7.01 -21.75
N ILE A 66 0.50 5.95 -22.34
CA ILE A 66 -0.34 4.97 -21.61
C ILE A 66 0.45 3.69 -21.32
N LEU A 67 1.14 3.16 -22.34
CA LEU A 67 1.80 1.86 -22.28
C LEU A 67 3.26 1.95 -21.88
N GLY A 68 3.91 3.09 -22.12
CA GLY A 68 5.32 3.31 -21.82
C GLY A 68 5.58 3.72 -20.38
N LYS A 69 6.84 3.58 -19.97
CA LYS A 69 7.33 4.06 -18.67
C LYS A 69 7.16 5.57 -18.53
N GLN A 70 6.91 6.05 -17.31
CA GLN A 70 6.83 7.47 -17.00
C GLN A 70 8.14 7.98 -16.39
N GLY A 71 8.45 9.28 -16.55
CA GLY A 71 9.72 9.86 -16.12
C GLY A 71 9.79 10.27 -14.63
N ARG A 72 8.84 9.85 -13.78
CA ARG A 72 8.75 10.22 -12.37
C ARG A 72 9.37 9.15 -11.48
N GLU A 73 10.39 9.51 -10.73
CA GLU A 73 11.06 8.60 -9.80
C GLU A 73 10.08 8.04 -8.76
N PHE A 74 10.14 6.74 -8.51
CA PHE A 74 9.20 5.93 -7.72
C PHE A 74 7.80 5.75 -8.34
N LEU A 75 7.45 6.54 -9.34
CA LEU A 75 6.14 6.53 -10.01
C LEU A 75 6.29 6.28 -11.51
N GLU A 76 7.34 5.54 -11.91
CA GLU A 76 7.66 5.28 -13.31
C GLU A 76 6.71 4.32 -14.01
N GLN A 77 5.79 3.68 -13.25
CA GLN A 77 4.88 2.68 -13.80
C GLN A 77 4.04 3.27 -14.93
N PRO A 78 3.84 2.52 -16.02
CA PRO A 78 2.88 2.88 -17.06
C PRO A 78 1.50 3.14 -16.49
N LEU A 79 0.72 4.00 -17.16
CA LEU A 79 -0.61 4.38 -16.66
C LEU A 79 -1.53 3.15 -16.46
N TRP A 80 -1.51 2.20 -17.38
CA TRP A 80 -2.31 0.97 -17.26
C TRP A 80 -1.90 0.11 -16.06
N VAL A 81 -0.60 0.07 -15.69
CA VAL A 81 -0.14 -0.60 -14.47
C VAL A 81 -0.64 0.14 -13.23
N LYS A 82 -0.57 1.48 -13.21
CA LYS A 82 -1.11 2.29 -12.10
C LYS A 82 -2.60 2.03 -11.89
N LEU A 83 -3.38 1.93 -12.96
CA LEU A 83 -4.80 1.58 -12.86
C LEU A 83 -5.00 0.16 -12.31
N GLY A 84 -4.17 -0.80 -12.73
CA GLY A 84 -4.16 -2.15 -12.16
C GLY A 84 -3.83 -2.17 -10.65
N ILE A 85 -2.87 -1.34 -10.21
CA ILE A 85 -2.54 -1.16 -8.79
C ILE A 85 -3.74 -0.60 -8.03
N VAL A 86 -4.46 0.39 -8.58
CA VAL A 86 -5.68 0.94 -7.95
C VAL A 86 -6.73 -0.14 -7.77
N VAL A 87 -6.97 -0.97 -8.78
CA VAL A 87 -7.94 -2.08 -8.70
C VAL A 87 -7.51 -3.09 -7.63
N ALA A 88 -6.25 -3.49 -7.62
CA ALA A 88 -5.72 -4.40 -6.60
C ALA A 88 -5.83 -3.83 -5.19
N ALA A 89 -5.55 -2.52 -5.02
CA ALA A 89 -5.70 -1.82 -3.75
C ALA A 89 -7.17 -1.78 -3.28
N LEU A 90 -8.11 -1.52 -4.18
CA LEU A 90 -9.55 -1.51 -3.85
C LEU A 90 -10.05 -2.90 -3.41
N ILE A 91 -9.62 -3.98 -4.11
CA ILE A 91 -9.93 -5.35 -3.71
C ILE A 91 -9.38 -5.65 -2.31
N PHE A 92 -8.12 -5.28 -2.06
CA PHE A 92 -7.48 -5.44 -0.76
C PHE A 92 -8.23 -4.68 0.34
N LEU A 93 -8.45 -3.38 0.14
CA LEU A 93 -9.12 -2.51 1.11
C LEU A 93 -10.56 -2.96 1.40
N PHE A 94 -11.29 -3.36 0.37
CA PHE A 94 -12.63 -3.94 0.57
C PHE A 94 -12.56 -5.16 1.49
N ASN A 95 -11.67 -6.10 1.20
CA ASN A 95 -11.54 -7.34 1.95
C ASN A 95 -11.18 -7.09 3.43
N VAL A 96 -10.15 -6.28 3.69
CA VAL A 96 -9.70 -5.98 5.06
C VAL A 96 -10.70 -5.09 5.80
N SER A 97 -11.31 -4.10 5.14
CA SER A 97 -12.34 -3.25 5.76
C SER A 97 -13.56 -4.06 6.18
N MET A 98 -14.04 -4.96 5.34
CA MET A 98 -15.17 -5.82 5.65
C MET A 98 -14.85 -6.78 6.80
N THR A 99 -13.61 -7.21 6.95
CA THR A 99 -13.15 -8.02 8.08
C THR A 99 -13.24 -7.21 9.38
N VAL A 100 -12.65 -6.01 9.42
CA VAL A 100 -12.65 -5.13 10.59
C VAL A 100 -14.06 -4.68 10.97
N LEU A 101 -14.86 -4.26 9.98
CA LEU A 101 -16.22 -3.73 10.24
C LEU A 101 -17.16 -4.76 10.83
N LYS A 102 -17.00 -6.04 10.48
CA LYS A 102 -17.81 -7.16 10.94
C LYS A 102 -17.24 -7.89 12.17
N GLY A 103 -16.00 -7.59 12.55
CA GLY A 103 -15.30 -8.18 13.68
C GLY A 103 -15.18 -7.22 14.87
N ARG A 104 -14.34 -7.62 15.83
CA ARG A 104 -13.94 -6.77 16.96
C ARG A 104 -13.10 -5.59 16.44
N LYS A 105 -13.38 -4.40 16.92
CA LYS A 105 -12.63 -3.17 16.57
C LYS A 105 -11.64 -2.85 17.68
N THR A 106 -10.37 -2.77 17.32
CA THR A 106 -9.27 -2.37 18.21
C THR A 106 -8.59 -1.11 17.69
N ALA A 107 -7.85 -0.38 18.53
CA ALA A 107 -7.06 0.76 18.08
C ALA A 107 -6.05 0.34 17.00
N ILE A 108 -5.41 -0.82 17.18
CA ILE A 108 -4.44 -1.37 16.22
C ILE A 108 -5.08 -1.60 14.86
N SER A 109 -6.22 -2.29 14.79
CA SER A 109 -6.91 -2.56 13.52
C SER A 109 -7.41 -1.28 12.85
N ASN A 110 -7.86 -0.29 13.62
CA ASN A 110 -8.35 0.99 13.10
C ASN A 110 -7.22 1.85 12.55
N VAL A 111 -6.10 1.99 13.26
CA VAL A 111 -4.93 2.77 12.81
C VAL A 111 -4.30 2.10 11.59
N LEU A 112 -4.18 0.77 11.59
CA LEU A 112 -3.72 0.03 10.41
C LEU A 112 -4.63 0.29 9.20
N LEU A 113 -5.93 0.20 9.37
CA LEU A 113 -6.89 0.44 8.29
C LEU A 113 -6.82 1.88 7.78
N LEU A 114 -6.65 2.86 8.67
CA LEU A 114 -6.43 4.27 8.30
C LEU A 114 -5.17 4.43 7.44
N GLY A 115 -4.05 3.85 7.85
CA GLY A 115 -2.80 3.86 7.08
C GLY A 115 -2.95 3.20 5.70
N LEU A 116 -3.60 2.04 5.63
CA LEU A 116 -3.83 1.34 4.37
C LEU A 116 -4.74 2.12 3.40
N TRP A 117 -5.81 2.74 3.90
CA TRP A 117 -6.64 3.66 3.10
C TRP A 117 -5.86 4.89 2.67
N GLY A 118 -5.04 5.45 3.56
CA GLY A 118 -4.15 6.56 3.24
C GLY A 118 -3.20 6.23 2.08
N ILE A 119 -2.55 5.06 2.10
CA ILE A 119 -1.68 4.59 1.00
C ILE A 119 -2.44 4.61 -0.34
N ALA A 120 -3.66 4.09 -0.38
CA ALA A 120 -4.44 4.03 -1.61
C ALA A 120 -4.90 5.42 -2.07
N ILE A 121 -5.39 6.26 -1.16
CA ILE A 121 -5.87 7.62 -1.49
C ILE A 121 -4.72 8.47 -2.03
N PHE A 122 -3.57 8.49 -1.33
CA PHE A 122 -2.42 9.27 -1.79
C PHE A 122 -1.82 8.73 -3.08
N PHE A 123 -1.94 7.42 -3.37
CA PHE A 123 -1.54 6.88 -4.66
C PHE A 123 -2.35 7.46 -5.83
N LEU A 124 -3.62 7.78 -5.65
CA LEU A 124 -4.45 8.39 -6.70
C LEU A 124 -3.88 9.72 -7.19
N PHE A 125 -3.22 10.48 -6.31
CA PHE A 125 -2.56 11.72 -6.71
C PHE A 125 -1.39 11.49 -7.68
N SER A 126 -0.83 10.29 -7.75
CA SER A 126 0.20 9.93 -8.72
C SER A 126 -0.30 9.94 -10.18
N LEU A 127 -1.61 9.91 -10.38
CA LEU A 127 -2.24 9.95 -11.70
C LEU A 127 -2.29 11.36 -12.29
N TYR A 128 -2.10 12.40 -11.47
CA TYR A 128 -2.10 13.78 -11.92
C TYR A 128 -0.72 14.18 -12.46
N ASN A 129 -0.68 14.67 -13.69
CA ASN A 129 0.53 15.13 -14.39
C ASN A 129 0.41 16.60 -14.80
N PRO A 130 0.85 17.56 -13.95
CA PRO A 130 0.88 18.97 -14.32
C PRO A 130 1.79 19.22 -15.54
N ALA A 131 1.37 20.11 -16.45
CA ALA A 131 2.20 20.52 -17.59
C ALA A 131 3.42 21.35 -17.18
N ASN A 132 3.35 22.05 -16.04
CA ASN A 132 4.45 22.83 -15.50
C ASN A 132 5.42 21.94 -14.74
N LEU A 133 6.68 21.87 -15.20
CA LEU A 133 7.72 21.00 -14.63
C LEU A 133 7.97 21.25 -13.13
N THR A 134 7.92 22.50 -12.68
CA THR A 134 8.15 22.85 -11.27
C THR A 134 7.01 22.33 -10.40
N LEU A 135 5.76 22.53 -10.84
CA LEU A 135 4.58 22.01 -10.17
C LEU A 135 4.57 20.48 -10.19
N ASP A 136 4.95 19.88 -11.31
CA ASP A 136 5.04 18.42 -11.44
C ASP A 136 6.02 17.82 -10.44
N LYS A 137 7.20 18.41 -10.34
CA LYS A 137 8.24 17.95 -9.42
C LYS A 137 7.84 18.13 -7.95
N MET A 138 7.25 19.29 -7.59
CA MET A 138 6.77 19.55 -6.24
C MET A 138 5.64 18.60 -5.86
N TYR A 139 4.68 18.40 -6.77
CA TYR A 139 3.53 17.54 -6.54
C TYR A 139 3.92 16.07 -6.42
N TRP A 140 4.79 15.58 -7.28
CA TRP A 140 5.32 14.24 -7.22
C TRP A 140 6.09 13.97 -5.91
N TRP A 141 6.97 14.89 -5.49
CA TRP A 141 7.69 14.76 -4.21
C TRP A 141 6.72 14.80 -3.02
N TYR A 142 5.71 15.63 -3.07
CA TYR A 142 4.67 15.67 -2.03
C TYR A 142 3.97 14.30 -1.90
N VAL A 143 3.58 13.68 -3.02
CA VAL A 143 2.96 12.36 -3.01
C VAL A 143 3.88 11.31 -2.40
N VAL A 144 5.14 11.24 -2.85
CA VAL A 144 6.12 10.26 -2.35
C VAL A 144 6.40 10.47 -0.86
N HIS A 145 6.57 11.72 -0.44
CA HIS A 145 6.87 12.09 0.95
C HIS A 145 5.73 11.70 1.90
N ILE A 146 4.49 12.12 1.60
CA ILE A 146 3.32 11.75 2.41
C ILE A 146 3.11 10.23 2.43
N TRP A 147 3.44 9.56 1.35
CA TRP A 147 3.34 8.10 1.29
C TRP A 147 4.26 7.44 2.32
N VAL A 148 5.54 7.81 2.30
CA VAL A 148 6.57 7.18 3.14
C VAL A 148 6.48 7.70 4.57
N GLU A 149 6.48 9.01 4.77
CA GLU A 149 6.61 9.66 6.08
C GLU A 149 5.28 9.97 6.77
N GLY A 150 4.19 9.68 6.14
CA GLY A 150 2.87 9.83 6.76
C GLY A 150 2.18 8.48 6.94
N VAL A 151 1.75 7.88 5.85
CA VAL A 151 0.85 6.73 5.94
C VAL A 151 1.55 5.39 6.15
N TRP A 152 2.78 5.20 5.64
CA TRP A 152 3.54 3.97 5.92
C TRP A 152 3.91 3.87 7.40
N GLU A 153 4.18 5.00 8.06
CA GLU A 153 4.45 5.04 9.49
C GLU A 153 3.27 4.53 10.30
N LEU A 154 2.02 4.89 9.95
CA LEU A 154 0.82 4.36 10.60
C LEU A 154 0.72 2.84 10.44
N VAL A 155 1.02 2.32 9.26
CA VAL A 155 1.05 0.86 9.01
C VAL A 155 2.12 0.19 9.86
N MET A 156 3.34 0.74 9.85
CA MET A 156 4.47 0.20 10.63
C MET A 156 4.19 0.27 12.14
N ALA A 157 3.68 1.39 12.64
CA ALA A 157 3.33 1.55 14.05
C ALA A 157 2.29 0.51 14.49
N SER A 158 1.28 0.25 13.67
CA SER A 158 0.26 -0.77 13.96
C SER A 158 0.84 -2.18 13.99
N ILE A 159 1.72 -2.52 13.03
CA ILE A 159 2.40 -3.82 12.99
C ILE A 159 3.30 -3.99 14.23
N LEU A 160 4.09 -2.97 14.58
CA LEU A 160 4.96 -3.00 15.75
C LEU A 160 4.16 -3.12 17.04
N ALA A 161 3.06 -2.36 17.17
CA ALA A 161 2.15 -2.44 18.32
C ALA A 161 1.60 -3.86 18.50
N PHE A 162 1.12 -4.48 17.41
CA PHE A 162 0.65 -5.85 17.43
C PHE A 162 1.76 -6.84 17.84
N MET A 163 2.95 -6.70 17.26
CA MET A 163 4.09 -7.55 17.63
C MET A 163 4.49 -7.39 19.09
N MET A 164 4.50 -6.16 19.62
CA MET A 164 4.78 -5.92 21.04
C MET A 164 3.79 -6.66 21.94
N LEU A 165 2.48 -6.58 21.65
CA LEU A 165 1.46 -7.32 22.41
C LEU A 165 1.68 -8.83 22.38
N LYS A 166 2.00 -9.37 21.21
CA LYS A 166 2.16 -10.83 21.03
C LYS A 166 3.47 -11.38 21.60
N LEU A 167 4.57 -10.62 21.53
CA LEU A 167 5.91 -11.12 21.90
C LEU A 167 6.31 -10.77 23.34
N THR A 168 5.87 -9.62 23.86
CA THR A 168 6.37 -9.12 25.15
C THR A 168 5.33 -9.19 26.27
N GLY A 169 4.04 -9.36 25.93
CA GLY A 169 2.97 -9.33 26.91
C GLY A 169 2.75 -7.95 27.53
N VAL A 170 3.22 -6.87 26.91
CA VAL A 170 2.96 -5.50 27.36
C VAL A 170 1.48 -5.21 27.44
N ASP A 171 1.10 -4.33 28.40
CA ASP A 171 -0.30 -3.96 28.59
C ASP A 171 -0.89 -3.32 27.32
N ARG A 172 -2.01 -3.88 26.85
CA ARG A 172 -2.73 -3.42 25.66
C ARG A 172 -3.14 -1.95 25.77
N GLU A 173 -3.59 -1.52 26.95
CA GLU A 173 -4.06 -0.14 27.17
C GLU A 173 -2.94 0.87 26.94
N VAL A 174 -1.71 0.54 27.35
CA VAL A 174 -0.52 1.39 27.14
C VAL A 174 -0.21 1.51 25.65
N VAL A 175 -0.20 0.39 24.93
CA VAL A 175 0.07 0.35 23.48
C VAL A 175 -1.01 1.11 22.70
N GLU A 176 -2.27 0.91 23.03
CA GLU A 176 -3.39 1.58 22.34
C GLU A 176 -3.37 3.09 22.58
N LYS A 177 -3.09 3.54 23.80
CA LYS A 177 -2.92 4.98 24.09
C LYS A 177 -1.79 5.61 23.30
N TRP A 178 -0.69 4.88 23.15
CA TRP A 178 0.45 5.35 22.36
C TRP A 178 0.10 5.51 20.88
N LEU A 179 -0.66 4.58 20.30
CA LEU A 179 -1.13 4.66 18.92
C LEU A 179 -2.04 5.87 18.63
N TYR A 180 -2.70 6.45 19.63
CA TYR A 180 -3.50 7.67 19.44
C TYR A 180 -2.67 8.96 19.42
N VAL A 181 -1.38 8.89 19.75
CA VAL A 181 -0.47 10.05 19.76
C VAL A 181 0.30 10.19 18.44
N ILE A 182 0.39 9.10 17.69
CA ILE A 182 1.02 9.07 16.36
C ILE A 182 0.04 9.58 15.32
#